data_b5f0cf4f6f7c09bdf67a6ae42427ada4
#
_entry.id   b5f0cf4f6f7c09bdf67a6ae42427ada4
#
_cell.length_a   1.000
_cell.length_b   1.000
_cell.length_c   1.000
_cell.angle_alpha   90.00
_cell.angle_beta   90.00
_cell.angle_gamma   90.00
#
_symmetry.space_group_name_H-M   'P 1'
#
loop_
_entity.id
_entity.type
_entity.pdbx_description
1 polymer ?
#
loop_
_entity_poly.entity_id
_entity_poly.type
_entity_poly.pdbx_seq_one_letter_code
_entity_poly.pdbx_strand_id
1 'polypeptide(L)'
;KIAGYPFTTLEPHLGIVNWAEYEHFVMADIPGLIAGAHEGKGLGIQFLRHIERTRILLFLIDSTSLQPEEDLNSLRDEIDNFDQKMLDKPWGIVYTKADLLGQQKFINPLPHHPAPYYLISAVSGTGVESLIVAIGQAVSEFRTRETHKLDTN
;
A
#
# COMPACT_ATOMS: atom_id res chain seq x y z
N LYS A 1 -1.07 -17.60 -5.79
CA LYS A 1 -1.32 -17.02 -4.49
C LYS A 1 -2.39 -15.94 -4.50
N ILE A 2 -2.45 -15.22 -5.57
CA ILE A 2 -3.38 -14.09 -5.70
C ILE A 2 -4.77 -14.57 -6.11
N ALA A 3 -4.84 -15.68 -6.82
CA ALA A 3 -6.11 -16.24 -7.27
C ALA A 3 -7.01 -16.52 -6.07
N GLY A 4 -8.25 -16.09 -6.15
CA GLY A 4 -9.23 -16.28 -5.11
C GLY A 4 -9.13 -15.34 -3.93
N TYR A 5 -8.07 -14.55 -3.88
CA TYR A 5 -7.78 -13.68 -2.76
C TYR A 5 -8.97 -12.79 -2.34
N PRO A 6 -9.59 -11.99 -3.21
CA PRO A 6 -10.66 -11.10 -2.75
C PRO A 6 -11.97 -11.80 -2.43
N PHE A 7 -12.11 -13.08 -2.78
CA PHE A 7 -13.40 -13.76 -2.71
C PHE A 7 -13.43 -14.89 -1.70
N THR A 8 -12.28 -15.40 -1.27
CA THR A 8 -12.22 -16.63 -0.50
C THR A 8 -11.72 -16.43 0.93
N THR A 9 -11.06 -15.34 1.23
CA THR A 9 -10.51 -15.14 2.57
C THR A 9 -10.44 -13.67 2.92
N LEU A 10 -10.68 -13.40 4.19
CA LEU A 10 -10.47 -12.10 4.82
C LEU A 10 -9.25 -12.14 5.74
N GLU A 11 -8.48 -13.22 5.68
CA GLU A 11 -7.26 -13.34 6.46
C GLU A 11 -6.21 -12.34 5.95
N PRO A 12 -5.53 -11.63 6.86
CA PRO A 12 -4.47 -10.74 6.46
C PRO A 12 -3.26 -11.52 5.98
N HIS A 13 -2.63 -11.04 4.95
CA HIS A 13 -1.35 -11.53 4.49
C HIS A 13 -0.27 -10.57 4.95
N LEU A 14 0.58 -11.04 5.85
CA LEU A 14 1.71 -10.26 6.33
C LEU A 14 2.98 -10.81 5.70
N GLY A 15 3.82 -9.91 5.25
CA GLY A 15 5.13 -10.28 4.71
C GLY A 15 6.22 -9.46 5.38
N ILE A 16 7.34 -10.11 5.69
CA ILE A 16 8.53 -9.41 6.15
C ILE A 16 9.37 -9.13 4.93
N VAL A 17 9.73 -7.86 4.73
CA VAL A 17 10.52 -7.42 3.61
C VAL A 17 11.86 -6.89 4.11
N ASN A 18 12.94 -7.53 3.66
CA ASN A 18 14.29 -7.06 3.95
C ASN A 18 14.70 -6.07 2.85
N TRP A 19 15.07 -4.85 3.23
CA TRP A 19 15.40 -3.81 2.26
C TRP A 19 16.85 -3.34 2.37
N ALA A 20 17.49 -3.61 3.48
CA ALA A 20 18.90 -3.31 3.71
C ALA A 20 19.46 -4.34 4.68
N GLU A 21 20.78 -4.33 4.85
CA GLU A 21 21.43 -5.23 5.80
C GLU A 21 20.91 -4.98 7.20
N TYR A 22 20.37 -6.04 7.84
CA TYR A 22 19.79 -6.02 9.18
C TYR A 22 18.55 -5.11 9.34
N GLU A 23 17.97 -4.67 8.25
CA GLU A 23 16.76 -3.84 8.31
C GLU A 23 15.60 -4.47 7.52
N HIS A 24 14.44 -4.42 8.12
CA HIS A 24 13.23 -4.96 7.52
C HIS A 24 12.02 -4.10 7.90
N PHE A 25 10.97 -4.26 7.13
CA PHE A 25 9.64 -3.75 7.48
C PHE A 25 8.60 -4.84 7.24
N VAL A 26 7.42 -4.66 7.80
CA VAL A 26 6.29 -5.57 7.60
C VAL A 26 5.31 -4.93 6.64
N MET A 27 4.94 -5.67 5.63
CA MET A 27 3.93 -5.26 4.66
C MET A 27 2.68 -6.09 4.88
N ALA A 28 1.54 -5.44 4.91
CA ALA A 28 0.25 -6.09 5.07
C ALA A 28 -0.65 -5.79 3.88
N ASP A 29 -1.25 -6.83 3.34
CA ASP A 29 -2.41 -6.66 2.47
C ASP A 29 -3.59 -6.22 3.32
N ILE A 30 -4.44 -5.38 2.77
CA ILE A 30 -5.73 -5.10 3.36
C ILE A 30 -6.79 -5.84 2.53
N PRO A 31 -6.97 -7.15 2.76
CA PRO A 31 -7.95 -7.90 2.02
C PRO A 31 -9.36 -7.49 2.46
N GLY A 32 -10.28 -7.60 1.56
CA GLY A 32 -11.67 -7.41 1.92
C GLY A 32 -12.07 -5.99 2.20
N LEU A 33 -11.29 -5.00 1.76
CA LEU A 33 -11.85 -3.68 1.54
C LEU A 33 -12.75 -3.77 0.31
N ILE A 34 -13.54 -4.81 0.30
CA ILE A 34 -14.55 -5.13 -0.68
C ILE A 34 -15.87 -5.02 0.07
N ALA A 35 -16.95 -4.93 -0.64
CA ALA A 35 -18.29 -4.75 -0.07
C ALA A 35 -18.49 -5.58 1.21
N GLY A 36 -18.81 -4.91 2.31
CA GLY A 36 -19.10 -5.53 3.59
C GLY A 36 -17.90 -5.68 4.55
N ALA A 37 -16.69 -5.51 4.10
CA ALA A 37 -15.52 -5.68 4.97
C ALA A 37 -15.43 -4.58 6.02
N HIS A 38 -15.74 -3.35 5.65
CA HIS A 38 -15.74 -2.21 6.58
C HIS A 38 -16.83 -2.33 7.66
N GLU A 39 -17.78 -3.23 7.49
CA GLU A 39 -18.79 -3.53 8.50
C GLU A 39 -18.28 -4.45 9.60
N GLY A 40 -17.01 -4.84 9.55
CA GLY A 40 -16.37 -5.69 10.53
C GLY A 40 -16.66 -7.18 10.35
N LYS A 41 -17.39 -7.55 9.33
CA LYS A 41 -17.73 -8.95 9.07
C LYS A 41 -16.50 -9.71 8.56
N GLY A 42 -16.08 -10.73 9.29
CA GLY A 42 -14.97 -11.57 8.92
C GLY A 42 -13.59 -10.99 9.23
N LEU A 43 -13.50 -9.79 9.79
CA LEU A 43 -12.24 -9.20 10.21
C LEU A 43 -12.02 -9.45 11.70
N GLY A 44 -10.92 -10.07 12.06
CA GLY A 44 -10.56 -10.27 13.45
C GLY A 44 -10.00 -9.01 14.10
N ILE A 45 -10.10 -8.95 15.42
CA ILE A 45 -9.55 -7.84 16.21
C ILE A 45 -8.04 -7.68 15.96
N GLN A 46 -7.31 -8.79 15.82
CA GLN A 46 -5.88 -8.75 15.55
C GLN A 46 -5.57 -8.08 14.21
N PHE A 47 -6.39 -8.36 13.19
CA PHE A 47 -6.23 -7.74 11.88
C PHE A 47 -6.43 -6.23 11.97
N LEU A 48 -7.48 -5.79 12.66
CA LEU A 48 -7.74 -4.37 12.88
C LEU A 48 -6.57 -3.69 13.59
N ARG A 49 -5.98 -4.35 14.58
CA ARG A 49 -4.81 -3.82 15.27
C ARG A 49 -3.59 -3.67 14.36
N HIS A 50 -3.39 -4.63 13.45
CA HIS A 50 -2.30 -4.54 12.47
C HIS A 50 -2.50 -3.35 11.54
N ILE A 51 -3.71 -3.13 11.08
CA ILE A 51 -4.03 -1.99 10.21
C ILE A 51 -3.82 -0.67 10.95
N GLU A 52 -4.26 -0.57 12.20
CA GLU A 52 -4.06 0.63 13.01
C GLU A 52 -2.58 0.98 13.19
N ARG A 53 -1.72 -0.02 13.23
CA ARG A 53 -0.27 0.16 13.37
C ARG A 53 0.42 0.52 12.05
N THR A 54 -0.28 0.43 10.94
CA THR A 54 0.26 0.80 9.63
C THR A 54 0.70 2.25 9.64
N ARG A 55 1.89 2.53 9.15
CA ARG A 55 2.47 3.87 9.13
C ARG A 55 2.35 4.55 7.78
N ILE A 56 2.35 3.76 6.72
CA ILE A 56 2.32 4.24 5.34
C ILE A 56 1.31 3.40 4.59
N LEU A 57 0.51 4.05 3.77
CA LEU A 57 -0.44 3.37 2.88
C LEU A 57 0.07 3.42 1.45
N LEU A 58 -0.12 2.34 0.73
CA LEU A 58 0.14 2.29 -0.71
C LEU A 58 -1.16 1.92 -1.41
N PHE A 59 -1.54 2.74 -2.38
CA PHE A 59 -2.68 2.47 -3.25
C PHE A 59 -2.17 1.91 -4.56
N LEU A 60 -2.56 0.68 -4.87
CA LEU A 60 -2.13 0.00 -6.08
C LEU A 60 -3.15 0.22 -7.18
N ILE A 61 -2.69 0.74 -8.31
CA ILE A 61 -3.53 1.05 -9.47
C ILE A 61 -2.91 0.36 -10.69
N ASP A 62 -3.73 -0.31 -11.46
CA ASP A 62 -3.30 -0.91 -12.72
C ASP A 62 -2.83 0.21 -13.66
N SER A 63 -1.59 0.11 -14.15
CA SER A 63 -1.00 1.14 -15.01
C SER A 63 -1.73 1.27 -16.36
N THR A 64 -2.49 0.26 -16.76
CA THR A 64 -3.28 0.26 -17.98
C THR A 64 -4.71 0.75 -17.77
N SER A 65 -5.09 1.10 -16.55
CA SER A 65 -6.45 1.56 -16.27
C SER A 65 -6.82 2.79 -17.10
N LEU A 66 -8.03 2.78 -17.61
CA LEU A 66 -8.60 3.91 -18.34
C LEU A 66 -9.25 4.94 -17.41
N GLN A 67 -9.34 4.62 -16.13
CA GLN A 67 -10.00 5.47 -15.13
C GLN A 67 -9.20 5.52 -13.82
N PRO A 68 -7.92 5.91 -13.86
CA PRO A 68 -7.06 5.87 -12.66
C PRO A 68 -7.55 6.77 -11.53
N GLU A 69 -8.16 7.90 -11.83
CA GLU A 69 -8.73 8.78 -10.81
C GLU A 69 -9.87 8.10 -10.05
N GLU A 70 -10.77 7.44 -10.77
CA GLU A 70 -11.86 6.70 -10.15
C GLU A 70 -11.36 5.53 -9.33
N ASP A 71 -10.34 4.83 -9.82
CA ASP A 71 -9.71 3.73 -9.10
C ASP A 71 -9.13 4.20 -7.77
N LEU A 72 -8.41 5.30 -7.78
CA LEU A 72 -7.83 5.87 -6.57
C LEU A 72 -8.93 6.32 -5.60
N ASN A 73 -9.93 7.03 -6.09
CA ASN A 73 -11.03 7.50 -5.26
C ASN A 73 -11.79 6.35 -4.61
N SER A 74 -12.02 5.27 -5.33
CA SER A 74 -12.68 4.08 -4.79
C SER A 74 -11.89 3.47 -3.65
N LEU A 75 -10.57 3.35 -3.82
CA LEU A 75 -9.70 2.81 -2.78
C LEU A 75 -9.68 3.71 -1.54
N ARG A 76 -9.61 5.01 -1.75
CA ARG A 76 -9.61 5.97 -0.64
C ARG A 76 -10.95 5.98 0.08
N ASP A 77 -12.06 5.87 -0.63
CA ASP A 77 -13.39 5.80 -0.03
C ASP A 77 -13.55 4.54 0.83
N GLU A 78 -13.02 3.41 0.38
CA GLU A 78 -13.04 2.19 1.19
C GLU A 78 -12.25 2.33 2.48
N ILE A 79 -11.08 2.95 2.42
CA ILE A 79 -10.27 3.23 3.60
C ILE A 79 -11.03 4.19 4.53
N ASP A 80 -11.64 5.23 3.99
CA ASP A 80 -12.42 6.20 4.76
C ASP A 80 -13.57 5.54 5.50
N ASN A 81 -14.29 4.66 4.82
CA ASN A 81 -15.39 3.92 5.42
C ASN A 81 -14.93 2.94 6.50
N PHE A 82 -13.70 2.45 6.38
CA PHE A 82 -13.13 1.53 7.36
C PHE A 82 -12.61 2.28 8.59
N ASP A 83 -11.76 3.27 8.40
CA ASP A 83 -11.18 4.09 9.46
C ASP A 83 -10.66 5.40 8.85
N GLN A 84 -11.39 6.47 9.05
CA GLN A 84 -11.08 7.78 8.52
C GLN A 84 -9.68 8.27 8.91
N LYS A 85 -9.20 7.89 10.09
CA LYS A 85 -7.88 8.30 10.58
C LYS A 85 -6.75 7.75 9.72
N MET A 86 -6.98 6.65 9.01
CA MET A 86 -5.97 6.08 8.14
C MET A 86 -5.63 6.98 6.96
N LEU A 87 -6.55 7.81 6.52
CA LEU A 87 -6.30 8.75 5.42
C LEU A 87 -5.33 9.87 5.81
N ASP A 88 -5.10 10.08 7.09
CA ASP A 88 -4.14 11.07 7.58
C ASP A 88 -2.70 10.56 7.54
N LYS A 89 -2.51 9.29 7.29
CA LYS A 89 -1.18 8.68 7.20
C LYS A 89 -0.52 9.04 5.88
N PRO A 90 0.83 9.09 5.85
CA PRO A 90 1.55 9.20 4.59
C PRO A 90 1.14 8.10 3.62
N TRP A 91 1.04 8.42 2.34
CA TRP A 91 0.61 7.46 1.34
C TRP A 91 1.32 7.68 0.02
N GLY A 92 1.35 6.62 -0.78
CA GLY A 92 1.92 6.65 -2.12
C GLY A 92 1.03 5.89 -3.10
N ILE A 93 1.30 6.10 -4.38
CA ILE A 93 0.61 5.41 -5.47
C ILE A 93 1.59 4.44 -6.12
N VAL A 94 1.17 3.20 -6.30
CA VAL A 94 1.96 2.20 -7.00
C VAL A 94 1.19 1.78 -8.25
N TYR A 95 1.69 2.16 -9.42
CA TYR A 95 1.15 1.69 -10.69
C TYR A 95 1.73 0.31 -10.98
N THR A 96 0.86 -0.67 -11.15
CA THR A 96 1.23 -2.07 -11.36
C THR A 96 1.17 -2.45 -12.83
N LYS A 97 1.61 -3.66 -13.15
CA LYS A 97 1.52 -4.25 -14.47
C LYS A 97 2.25 -3.45 -15.56
N ALA A 98 3.41 -2.91 -15.21
CA ALA A 98 4.24 -2.18 -16.16
C ALA A 98 4.61 -3.01 -17.39
N ASP A 99 4.68 -4.34 -17.25
CA ASP A 99 4.95 -5.25 -18.34
C ASP A 99 3.90 -5.19 -19.46
N LEU A 100 2.69 -4.78 -19.15
CA LEU A 100 1.61 -4.66 -20.13
C LEU A 100 1.69 -3.36 -20.95
N LEU A 101 2.52 -2.41 -20.55
CA LEU A 101 2.68 -1.15 -21.27
C LEU A 101 3.50 -1.31 -22.56
N GLY A 102 4.24 -2.40 -22.68
CA GLY A 102 5.13 -2.62 -23.82
C GLY A 102 6.21 -1.54 -23.88
N GLN A 103 6.35 -0.93 -25.07
CA GLN A 103 7.35 0.13 -25.29
C GLN A 103 6.80 1.54 -25.06
N GLN A 104 5.57 1.65 -24.60
CA GLN A 104 4.98 2.96 -24.33
C GLN A 104 5.68 3.61 -23.14
N LYS A 105 6.01 4.89 -23.31
CA LYS A 105 6.55 5.68 -22.21
C LYS A 105 5.43 5.92 -21.19
N PHE A 106 5.68 5.55 -19.95
CA PHE A 106 4.73 5.81 -18.88
C PHE A 106 4.74 7.29 -18.52
N ILE A 107 3.54 7.88 -18.49
CA ILE A 107 3.32 9.25 -18.02
C ILE A 107 2.35 9.13 -16.83
N ASN A 108 2.72 9.71 -15.69
CA ASN A 108 1.87 9.67 -14.52
C ASN A 108 0.49 10.25 -14.84
N PRO A 109 -0.58 9.45 -14.79
CA PRO A 109 -1.92 9.93 -15.11
C PRO A 109 -2.54 10.80 -14.02
N LEU A 110 -1.93 10.88 -12.83
CA LEU A 110 -2.42 11.63 -11.69
C LEU A 110 -1.38 12.65 -11.20
N PRO A 111 -0.91 13.55 -12.07
CA PRO A 111 0.21 14.44 -11.71
C PRO A 111 -0.16 15.50 -10.68
N HIS A 112 -1.45 15.72 -10.46
CA HIS A 112 -1.93 16.70 -9.48
C HIS A 112 -1.92 16.19 -8.04
N HIS A 113 -1.74 14.90 -7.85
CA HIS A 113 -1.63 14.34 -6.50
C HIS A 113 -0.21 14.55 -5.98
N PRO A 114 -0.04 15.06 -4.75
CA PRO A 114 1.28 15.32 -4.19
C PRO A 114 1.99 14.06 -3.71
N ALA A 115 1.29 12.94 -3.65
CA ALA A 115 1.85 11.70 -3.17
C ALA A 115 2.94 11.17 -4.13
N PRO A 116 3.99 10.55 -3.60
CA PRO A 116 4.96 9.88 -4.46
C PRO A 116 4.32 8.74 -5.23
N TYR A 117 4.83 8.46 -6.41
CA TYR A 117 4.34 7.35 -7.20
C TYR A 117 5.49 6.47 -7.70
N TYR A 118 5.17 5.23 -7.98
CA TYR A 118 6.11 4.21 -8.45
C TYR A 118 5.45 3.39 -9.53
N LEU A 119 6.24 2.90 -10.47
CA LEU A 119 5.76 2.02 -11.52
C LEU A 119 6.47 0.69 -11.39
N ILE A 120 5.72 -0.39 -11.26
CA ILE A 120 6.27 -1.71 -11.07
C ILE A 120 5.63 -2.77 -11.96
N SER A 121 6.36 -3.86 -12.15
CA SER A 121 5.82 -5.12 -12.67
C SER A 121 6.20 -6.24 -11.72
N ALA A 122 5.23 -6.87 -11.10
CA ALA A 122 5.47 -8.06 -10.28
C ALA A 122 5.94 -9.25 -11.12
N VAL A 123 5.52 -9.30 -12.39
CA VAL A 123 5.89 -10.38 -13.31
C VAL A 123 7.37 -10.31 -13.70
N SER A 124 7.84 -9.13 -14.11
CA SER A 124 9.23 -8.94 -14.54
C SER A 124 10.17 -8.51 -13.43
N GLY A 125 9.63 -8.02 -12.32
CA GLY A 125 10.42 -7.43 -11.23
C GLY A 125 10.81 -5.99 -11.44
N THR A 126 10.48 -5.39 -12.58
CA THR A 126 10.82 -4.00 -12.89
C THR A 126 10.28 -3.06 -11.81
N GLY A 127 11.12 -2.19 -11.30
CA GLY A 127 10.75 -1.16 -10.33
C GLY A 127 10.51 -1.66 -8.91
N VAL A 128 10.42 -2.96 -8.68
CA VAL A 128 10.09 -3.53 -7.36
C VAL A 128 11.19 -3.22 -6.34
N GLU A 129 12.44 -3.40 -6.70
CA GLU A 129 13.55 -3.13 -5.79
C GLU A 129 13.60 -1.66 -5.38
N SER A 130 13.42 -0.74 -6.32
CA SER A 130 13.38 0.69 -6.03
C SER A 130 12.22 1.04 -5.09
N LEU A 131 11.07 0.42 -5.28
CA LEU A 131 9.91 0.61 -4.40
C LEU A 131 10.24 0.12 -2.98
N ILE A 132 10.81 -1.06 -2.86
CA ILE A 132 11.16 -1.65 -1.57
C ILE A 132 12.13 -0.75 -0.80
N VAL A 133 13.15 -0.23 -1.46
CA VAL A 133 14.11 0.70 -0.84
C VAL A 133 13.42 1.98 -0.39
N ALA A 134 12.56 2.55 -1.23
CA ALA A 134 11.83 3.77 -0.90
C ALA A 134 10.93 3.57 0.33
N ILE A 135 10.22 2.46 0.40
CA ILE A 135 9.38 2.13 1.56
C ILE A 135 10.26 1.95 2.81
N GLY A 136 11.35 1.20 2.67
CA GLY A 136 12.27 0.95 3.79
C GLY A 136 12.82 2.24 4.37
N GLN A 137 13.25 3.17 3.53
CA GLN A 137 13.74 4.47 3.95
C GLN A 137 12.66 5.28 4.67
N ALA A 138 11.45 5.30 4.15
CA ALA A 138 10.34 6.03 4.75
C ALA A 138 9.96 5.45 6.12
N VAL A 139 9.91 4.14 6.25
CA VAL A 139 9.63 3.47 7.54
C VAL A 139 10.76 3.73 8.55
N SER A 140 12.00 3.69 8.09
CA SER A 140 13.16 3.97 8.95
C SER A 140 13.13 5.39 9.50
N GLU A 141 12.82 6.37 8.67
CA GLU A 141 12.64 7.77 9.11
C GLU A 141 11.53 7.90 10.16
N PHE A 142 10.45 7.19 9.97
CA PHE A 142 9.33 7.19 10.91
C PHE A 142 9.76 6.65 12.28
N ARG A 143 10.50 5.55 12.30
CA ARG A 143 11.02 4.94 13.55
C ARG A 143 11.97 5.89 14.27
N THR A 144 12.83 6.57 13.53
CA THR A 144 13.76 7.55 14.11
C THR A 144 13.02 8.70 14.79
N ARG A 145 12.00 9.23 14.14
CA ARG A 145 11.18 10.32 14.71
C ARG A 145 10.46 9.88 15.97
N GLU A 146 9.93 8.67 16.02
CA GLU A 146 9.27 8.14 17.22
C GLU A 146 10.25 8.00 18.39
N THR A 147 11.44 7.50 18.13
CA THR A 147 12.48 7.36 19.15
C THR A 147 12.86 8.73 19.73
N HIS A 148 13.04 9.74 18.90
CA HIS A 148 13.33 11.10 19.36
C HIS A 148 12.21 11.69 20.23
N LYS A 149 10.96 11.42 19.90
CA LYS A 149 9.83 11.88 20.71
C LYS A 149 9.82 11.23 22.11
N LEU A 150 10.24 10.00 22.21
CA LEU A 150 10.32 9.29 23.49
C LEU A 150 11.47 9.83 24.35
N ASP A 151 12.57 10.21 23.73
CA ASP A 151 13.76 10.72 24.44
C ASP A 151 13.57 12.18 24.94
N THR A 152 12.61 12.91 24.40
CA THR A 152 12.33 14.30 24.78
C THR A 152 11.21 14.44 25.79
N ASN A 153 10.53 13.36 26.16
CA ASN A 153 9.50 13.31 27.20
C ASN A 153 10.04 12.65 28.46
#